data_bdf1ed0f91cf40a4798aad894eff48f0
#
_entry.id   bdf1ed0f91cf40a4798aad894eff48f0
#
_cell.length_a   1.000
_cell.length_b   1.000
_cell.length_c   1.000
_cell.angle_alpha   90.00
_cell.angle_beta   90.00
_cell.angle_gamma   90.00
#
_symmetry.space_group_name_H-M   'P 1'
#
loop_
_entity.id
_entity.type
_entity.pdbx_description
1 polymer ?
#
loop_
_entity_poly.entity_id
_entity_poly.type
_entity_poly.pdbx_seq_one_letter_code
_entity_poly.pdbx_strand_id
1 'polypeptide(L)'
;IRDRSNPVDTSKQYSSITIGLSSPEKILQRSFGEVLKPETINYRSYKPEKDGLFCEKIFGPVKDYECHCGKYKGIRYRGIICDRCGVEVTRKKVRRERMGHITLAVPIVHIWYLRSIPSKLSYLAGKSTKELERVIYYEMFMVIEPGDSGLEKFELIEEDEYLDLEEQFGYMAVTDEDRDNDNYFYATMGGEAMKEMLSRLNIIDLKNELVDIVKTSKSKQKRGEALKRLKVVQSFVPNPVKSRINKPEWMVVS
;
A
#
# COMPACT_ATOMS: atom_id res chain seq x y z
N ILE A 1 -1.64 25.84 12.28
CA ILE A 1 -1.15 25.64 10.91
C ILE A 1 0.23 24.99 11.05
N ARG A 2 0.32 23.67 10.87
CA ARG A 2 1.61 22.99 10.92
C ARG A 2 2.38 23.37 9.66
N ASP A 3 3.56 23.93 9.84
CA ASP A 3 4.50 24.21 8.77
C ASP A 3 4.96 22.88 8.15
N ARG A 4 4.36 22.53 7.00
CA ARG A 4 4.65 21.27 6.27
C ARG A 4 5.81 21.42 5.30
N SER A 5 6.40 22.60 5.23
CA SER A 5 7.49 22.94 4.32
C SER A 5 8.84 23.02 5.03
N ASN A 6 9.22 21.98 5.79
CA ASN A 6 10.63 21.88 6.15
C ASN A 6 11.40 21.48 4.89
N PRO A 7 12.19 22.38 4.28
CA PRO A 7 13.16 21.97 3.29
C PRO A 7 14.06 20.91 3.95
N VAL A 8 14.35 19.86 3.22
CA VAL A 8 15.35 18.89 3.66
C VAL A 8 16.61 19.68 3.95
N ASP A 9 16.97 19.82 5.21
CA ASP A 9 18.18 20.49 5.62
C ASP A 9 19.38 19.66 5.11
N THR A 10 19.93 20.08 3.99
CA THR A 10 21.04 19.40 3.32
C THR A 10 22.35 19.52 4.10
N SER A 11 22.36 20.30 5.19
CA SER A 11 23.52 20.45 6.06
C SER A 11 23.68 19.29 7.07
N LYS A 12 22.65 18.44 7.25
CA LYS A 12 22.74 17.30 8.16
C LYS A 12 23.58 16.17 7.55
N GLN A 13 24.69 15.88 8.19
CA GLN A 13 25.49 14.70 7.88
C GLN A 13 24.77 13.45 8.39
N TYR A 14 24.47 12.52 7.48
CA TYR A 14 23.84 11.24 7.83
C TYR A 14 24.90 10.16 7.94
N SER A 15 24.88 9.39 9.00
CA SER A 15 25.74 8.20 9.14
C SER A 15 25.22 7.01 8.33
N SER A 16 23.91 6.95 8.11
CA SER A 16 23.28 5.90 7.32
C SER A 16 21.93 6.35 6.76
N ILE A 17 21.53 5.76 5.64
CA ILE A 17 20.22 5.95 5.00
C ILE A 17 19.54 4.58 4.94
N THR A 18 18.30 4.52 5.41
CA THR A 18 17.48 3.29 5.35
C THR A 18 16.28 3.52 4.46
N ILE A 19 16.08 2.63 3.49
CA ILE A 19 14.91 2.61 2.62
C ILE A 19 13.96 1.55 3.14
N GLY A 20 12.68 1.89 3.28
CA GLY A 20 11.64 0.98 3.74
C GLY A 20 10.30 1.31 3.11
N LEU A 21 9.31 0.45 3.36
CA LEU A 21 7.93 0.68 2.95
C LEU A 21 7.36 1.91 3.68
N SER A 22 6.49 2.63 3.01
CA SER A 22 5.75 3.74 3.62
C SER A 22 4.35 3.27 3.99
N SER A 23 3.92 3.61 5.19
CA SER A 23 2.54 3.34 5.59
C SER A 23 1.57 4.34 4.96
N PRO A 24 0.28 3.97 4.75
CA PRO A 24 -0.75 4.88 4.26
C PRO A 24 -0.84 6.18 5.07
N GLU A 25 -0.74 6.10 6.40
CA GLU A 25 -0.80 7.27 7.30
C GLU A 25 0.35 8.24 7.04
N LYS A 26 1.55 7.74 6.72
CA LYS A 26 2.70 8.59 6.38
C LYS A 26 2.52 9.28 5.04
N ILE A 27 1.87 8.61 4.08
CA ILE A 27 1.52 9.20 2.78
C ILE A 27 0.54 10.34 3.00
N LEU A 28 -0.54 10.10 3.77
CA LEU A 28 -1.53 11.12 4.11
C LEU A 28 -0.93 12.31 4.87
N GLN A 29 -0.01 12.06 5.81
CA GLN A 29 0.67 13.14 6.55
C GLN A 29 1.50 14.07 5.65
N ARG A 30 2.06 13.54 4.56
CA ARG A 30 2.88 14.30 3.59
C ARG A 30 2.05 14.91 2.48
N SER A 31 0.82 14.48 2.31
CA SER A 31 -0.07 14.94 1.25
C SER A 31 -0.62 16.34 1.53
N PHE A 32 -0.67 17.16 0.50
CA PHE A 32 -1.30 18.48 0.52
C PHE A 32 -2.78 18.45 0.13
N GLY A 33 -3.28 17.30 -0.34
CA GLY A 33 -4.68 17.09 -0.67
C GLY A 33 -4.89 15.89 -1.57
N GLU A 34 -6.16 15.52 -1.72
CA GLU A 34 -6.60 14.40 -2.54
C GLU A 34 -6.90 14.87 -3.96
N VAL A 35 -6.46 14.07 -4.94
CA VAL A 35 -6.78 14.25 -6.35
C VAL A 35 -8.06 13.46 -6.64
N LEU A 36 -9.15 14.17 -6.96
CA LEU A 36 -10.48 13.58 -7.16
C LEU A 36 -10.84 13.36 -8.62
N LYS A 37 -10.11 13.99 -9.55
CA LYS A 37 -10.42 14.03 -10.97
C LYS A 37 -9.22 13.64 -11.82
N PRO A 38 -9.43 12.91 -12.94
CA PRO A 38 -8.35 12.53 -13.83
C PRO A 38 -7.86 13.67 -14.73
N GLU A 39 -8.60 14.78 -14.79
CA GLU A 39 -8.28 15.90 -15.67
C GLU A 39 -6.94 16.55 -15.27
N THR A 40 -6.20 16.98 -16.26
CA THR A 40 -4.90 17.64 -16.08
C THR A 40 -5.01 19.15 -16.23
N ILE A 41 -5.34 19.61 -17.43
CA ILE A 41 -5.47 21.02 -17.78
C ILE A 41 -6.76 21.27 -18.57
N ASN A 42 -7.28 22.48 -18.47
CA ASN A 42 -8.35 22.94 -19.34
C ASN A 42 -7.78 23.27 -20.72
N TYR A 43 -8.31 22.64 -21.78
CA TYR A 43 -7.81 22.79 -23.15
C TYR A 43 -7.98 24.20 -23.75
N ARG A 44 -8.90 25.03 -23.22
CA ARG A 44 -9.14 26.41 -23.67
C ARG A 44 -8.23 27.41 -22.98
N SER A 45 -8.06 27.27 -21.65
CA SER A 45 -7.30 28.23 -20.84
C SER A 45 -5.87 27.79 -20.56
N TYR A 46 -5.52 26.52 -20.85
CA TYR A 46 -4.26 25.88 -20.50
C TYR A 46 -3.91 25.94 -19.02
N LYS A 47 -4.89 26.21 -18.16
CA LYS A 47 -4.72 26.24 -16.71
C LYS A 47 -5.03 24.87 -16.11
N PRO A 48 -4.35 24.47 -15.02
CA PRO A 48 -4.67 23.24 -14.30
C PRO A 48 -6.13 23.21 -13.83
N GLU A 49 -6.77 22.07 -14.04
CA GLU A 49 -8.14 21.85 -13.53
C GLU A 49 -8.12 21.70 -12.02
N LYS A 50 -9.19 22.20 -11.39
CA LYS A 50 -9.39 22.08 -9.94
C LYS A 50 -9.61 20.62 -9.57
N ASP A 51 -8.97 20.19 -8.49
CA ASP A 51 -9.02 18.83 -7.93
C ASP A 51 -8.50 17.74 -8.90
N GLY A 52 -7.85 18.14 -10.01
CA GLY A 52 -7.21 17.27 -10.97
C GLY A 52 -5.74 16.98 -10.66
N LEU A 53 -5.10 16.24 -11.56
CA LEU A 53 -3.71 15.78 -11.40
C LEU A 53 -2.67 16.90 -11.32
N PHE A 54 -3.00 18.11 -11.79
CA PHE A 54 -2.14 19.30 -11.73
C PHE A 54 -2.72 20.45 -10.89
N CYS A 55 -3.70 20.17 -10.04
CA CYS A 55 -4.41 21.14 -9.24
C CYS A 55 -3.47 22.11 -8.50
N GLU A 56 -3.67 23.42 -8.69
CA GLU A 56 -2.85 24.43 -8.03
C GLU A 56 -3.11 24.52 -6.52
N LYS A 57 -4.30 24.14 -6.06
CA LYS A 57 -4.65 24.10 -4.64
C LYS A 57 -3.83 23.04 -3.90
N ILE A 58 -3.61 21.88 -4.53
CA ILE A 58 -2.87 20.74 -3.95
C ILE A 58 -1.35 20.97 -4.11
N PHE A 59 -0.91 21.20 -5.33
CA PHE A 59 0.52 21.22 -5.68
C PHE A 59 1.16 22.61 -5.64
N GLY A 60 0.37 23.67 -5.65
CA GLY A 60 0.85 25.05 -5.67
C GLY A 60 0.66 25.74 -7.02
N PRO A 61 0.95 27.04 -7.08
CA PRO A 61 0.70 27.87 -8.24
C PRO A 61 1.63 27.54 -9.42
N VAL A 62 1.16 27.77 -10.64
CA VAL A 62 1.94 27.61 -11.88
C VAL A 62 2.90 28.80 -12.08
N LYS A 63 2.50 29.98 -11.65
CA LYS A 63 3.31 31.21 -11.71
C LYS A 63 3.75 31.65 -10.33
N ASP A 64 4.98 32.20 -10.23
CA ASP A 64 5.48 32.68 -8.96
C ASP A 64 4.57 33.79 -8.38
N TYR A 65 4.16 33.60 -7.15
CA TYR A 65 3.36 34.55 -6.38
C TYR A 65 2.06 35.01 -7.06
N GLU A 66 1.42 34.13 -7.82
CA GLU A 66 0.11 34.38 -8.44
C GLU A 66 -0.84 33.23 -8.12
N CYS A 67 -2.02 33.53 -7.59
CA CYS A 67 -3.06 32.52 -7.38
C CYS A 67 -3.79 32.17 -8.70
N HIS A 68 -4.47 31.04 -8.76
CA HIS A 68 -5.15 30.53 -9.96
C HIS A 68 -6.15 31.55 -10.56
N CYS A 69 -6.97 32.19 -9.72
CA CYS A 69 -7.97 33.18 -10.19
C CYS A 69 -7.39 34.58 -10.48
N GLY A 70 -6.12 34.82 -10.17
CA GLY A 70 -5.44 36.08 -10.40
C GLY A 70 -5.79 37.22 -9.42
N LYS A 71 -6.58 36.95 -8.35
CA LYS A 71 -6.94 37.96 -7.33
C LYS A 71 -5.69 38.48 -6.61
N TYR A 72 -4.81 37.58 -6.23
CA TYR A 72 -3.53 37.91 -5.57
C TYR A 72 -2.38 37.70 -6.52
N LYS A 73 -1.61 38.79 -6.79
CA LYS A 73 -0.42 38.80 -7.64
C LYS A 73 0.70 39.58 -6.96
N GLY A 74 1.88 38.98 -6.97
CA GLY A 74 3.10 39.60 -6.47
C GLY A 74 3.54 39.11 -5.10
N ILE A 75 4.82 39.34 -4.80
CA ILE A 75 5.53 38.83 -3.61
C ILE A 75 4.94 39.35 -2.29
N ARG A 76 4.31 40.52 -2.30
CA ARG A 76 3.65 41.12 -1.11
C ARG A 76 2.57 40.24 -0.51
N TYR A 77 2.00 39.34 -1.30
CA TYR A 77 0.95 38.42 -0.86
C TYR A 77 1.48 37.02 -0.54
N ARG A 78 2.80 36.86 -0.41
CA ARG A 78 3.42 35.57 -0.11
C ARG A 78 2.81 34.90 1.13
N GLY A 79 2.48 33.63 1.03
CA GLY A 79 1.92 32.81 2.12
C GLY A 79 0.44 32.98 2.35
N ILE A 80 -0.24 33.88 1.63
CA ILE A 80 -1.69 34.03 1.71
C ILE A 80 -2.36 32.91 0.91
N ILE A 81 -3.35 32.28 1.51
CA ILE A 81 -4.25 31.34 0.82
C ILE A 81 -5.40 32.15 0.25
N CYS A 82 -5.58 32.07 -1.08
CA CYS A 82 -6.64 32.81 -1.74
C CYS A 82 -8.02 32.32 -1.29
N ASP A 83 -8.83 33.21 -0.75
CA ASP A 83 -10.22 32.97 -0.31
C ASP A 83 -11.13 32.48 -1.46
N ARG A 84 -10.86 32.89 -2.71
CA ARG A 84 -11.67 32.55 -3.88
C ARG A 84 -11.31 31.22 -4.50
N CYS A 85 -10.01 30.90 -4.68
CA CYS A 85 -9.57 29.69 -5.38
C CYS A 85 -8.82 28.70 -4.49
N GLY A 86 -8.53 29.05 -3.23
CA GLY A 86 -7.84 28.16 -2.27
C GLY A 86 -6.35 27.94 -2.56
N VAL A 87 -5.77 28.60 -3.55
CA VAL A 87 -4.36 28.45 -3.92
C VAL A 87 -3.50 29.34 -3.02
N GLU A 88 -2.45 28.78 -2.46
CA GLU A 88 -1.45 29.51 -1.69
C GLU A 88 -0.54 30.30 -2.62
N VAL A 89 -0.34 31.57 -2.30
CA VAL A 89 0.53 32.47 -3.06
C VAL A 89 1.99 32.24 -2.68
N THR A 90 2.68 31.41 -3.45
CA THR A 90 4.08 31.02 -3.21
C THR A 90 4.84 30.85 -4.53
N ARG A 91 6.08 30.39 -4.45
CA ARG A 91 6.88 30.11 -5.65
C ARG A 91 6.40 28.85 -6.37
N LYS A 92 6.42 28.84 -7.69
CA LYS A 92 6.08 27.68 -8.52
C LYS A 92 6.94 26.43 -8.23
N LYS A 93 8.16 26.62 -7.67
CA LYS A 93 9.07 25.53 -7.32
C LYS A 93 8.43 24.50 -6.37
N VAL A 94 7.51 24.94 -5.49
CA VAL A 94 6.80 24.04 -4.55
C VAL A 94 6.05 22.94 -5.25
N ARG A 95 5.67 23.09 -6.52
CA ARG A 95 5.02 22.04 -7.32
C ARG A 95 5.88 20.79 -7.52
N ARG A 96 7.20 20.92 -7.39
CA ARG A 96 8.15 19.79 -7.44
C ARG A 96 8.40 19.15 -6.06
N GLU A 97 7.94 19.78 -5.00
CA GLU A 97 8.19 19.37 -3.62
C GLU A 97 6.92 18.80 -2.96
N ARG A 98 5.75 19.33 -3.33
CA ARG A 98 4.46 18.94 -2.77
C ARG A 98 3.96 17.64 -3.37
N MET A 99 3.44 16.78 -2.51
CA MET A 99 2.79 15.52 -2.87
C MET A 99 1.30 15.61 -2.61
N GLY A 100 0.50 15.02 -3.48
CA GLY A 100 -0.90 14.72 -3.27
C GLY A 100 -1.09 13.21 -3.12
N HIS A 101 -2.31 12.78 -2.89
CA HIS A 101 -2.68 11.37 -2.85
C HIS A 101 -3.94 11.12 -3.64
N ILE A 102 -4.14 9.86 -3.99
CA ILE A 102 -5.36 9.32 -4.58
C ILE A 102 -5.78 8.16 -3.69
N THR A 103 -7.02 8.18 -3.22
CA THR A 103 -7.59 7.04 -2.49
C THR A 103 -8.17 6.06 -3.50
N LEU A 104 -7.70 4.82 -3.45
CA LEU A 104 -8.18 3.78 -4.35
C LEU A 104 -9.52 3.21 -3.87
N ALA A 105 -10.40 2.85 -4.80
CA ALA A 105 -11.69 2.23 -4.47
C ALA A 105 -11.53 0.83 -3.87
N VAL A 106 -10.49 0.10 -4.31
CA VAL A 106 -10.14 -1.25 -3.83
C VAL A 106 -8.64 -1.34 -3.63
N PRO A 107 -8.17 -2.18 -2.70
CA PRO A 107 -6.74 -2.44 -2.53
C PRO A 107 -6.11 -3.04 -3.79
N ILE A 108 -4.93 -2.58 -4.16
CA ILE A 108 -4.20 -3.06 -5.34
C ILE A 108 -2.80 -3.51 -4.93
N VAL A 109 -2.41 -4.70 -5.39
CA VAL A 109 -1.07 -5.24 -5.15
C VAL A 109 -0.03 -4.48 -5.98
N HIS A 110 1.02 -3.98 -5.32
CA HIS A 110 2.07 -3.26 -6.02
C HIS A 110 2.93 -4.22 -6.85
N ILE A 111 3.03 -3.92 -8.15
CA ILE A 111 3.70 -4.78 -9.13
C ILE A 111 5.18 -5.08 -8.82
N TRP A 112 5.88 -4.17 -8.14
CA TRP A 112 7.28 -4.39 -7.75
C TRP A 112 7.45 -5.57 -6.79
N TYR A 113 6.42 -5.93 -6.02
CA TYR A 113 6.50 -7.04 -5.07
C TYR A 113 5.95 -8.34 -5.65
N LEU A 114 5.09 -8.25 -6.66
CA LEU A 114 4.53 -9.40 -7.36
C LEU A 114 5.47 -9.90 -8.46
N ARG A 115 5.86 -9.01 -9.40
CA ARG A 115 6.60 -9.37 -10.63
C ARG A 115 8.12 -9.21 -10.55
N SER A 116 8.67 -8.86 -9.39
CA SER A 116 10.13 -8.89 -9.22
C SER A 116 10.65 -10.32 -9.25
N ILE A 117 11.88 -10.50 -9.72
CA ILE A 117 12.54 -11.79 -9.70
C ILE A 117 13.67 -11.74 -8.64
N PRO A 118 13.53 -12.48 -7.52
CA PRO A 118 12.39 -13.31 -7.09
C PRO A 118 11.20 -12.48 -6.56
N SER A 119 9.98 -13.00 -6.74
CA SER A 119 8.76 -12.37 -6.20
C SER A 119 8.77 -12.37 -4.68
N LYS A 120 8.67 -11.19 -4.07
CA LYS A 120 8.66 -11.04 -2.62
C LYS A 120 7.36 -11.52 -2.00
N LEU A 121 6.24 -11.28 -2.69
CA LEU A 121 4.93 -11.78 -2.29
C LEU A 121 4.87 -13.30 -2.31
N SER A 122 5.37 -13.93 -3.38
CA SER A 122 5.45 -15.37 -3.50
C SER A 122 6.24 -15.99 -2.33
N TYR A 123 7.34 -15.37 -1.93
CA TYR A 123 8.15 -15.85 -0.80
C TYR A 123 7.47 -15.69 0.56
N LEU A 124 6.66 -14.64 0.77
CA LEU A 124 5.88 -14.49 1.98
C LEU A 124 4.70 -15.46 2.01
N ALA A 125 3.91 -15.49 0.95
CA ALA A 125 2.72 -16.33 0.84
C ALA A 125 3.03 -17.84 0.77
N GLY A 126 4.24 -18.21 0.30
CA GLY A 126 4.57 -19.62 0.05
C GLY A 126 3.86 -20.22 -1.15
N LYS A 127 3.28 -19.42 -2.01
CA LYS A 127 2.57 -19.79 -3.24
C LYS A 127 3.38 -19.37 -4.46
N SER A 128 3.15 -20.00 -5.59
CA SER A 128 3.77 -19.60 -6.85
C SER A 128 3.24 -18.26 -7.33
N THR A 129 4.03 -17.54 -8.16
CA THR A 129 3.58 -16.26 -8.73
C THR A 129 2.33 -16.43 -9.59
N LYS A 130 2.19 -17.55 -10.29
CA LYS A 130 1.00 -17.84 -11.13
C LYS A 130 -0.26 -18.01 -10.28
N GLU A 131 -0.18 -18.71 -9.16
CA GLU A 131 -1.29 -18.88 -8.23
C GLU A 131 -1.72 -17.53 -7.65
N LEU A 132 -0.76 -16.71 -7.22
CA LEU A 132 -1.07 -15.36 -6.73
C LEU A 132 -1.68 -14.46 -7.80
N GLU A 133 -1.21 -14.56 -9.06
CA GLU A 133 -1.81 -13.83 -10.17
C GLU A 133 -3.27 -14.21 -10.39
N ARG A 134 -3.63 -15.50 -10.32
CA ARG A 134 -5.03 -15.94 -10.45
C ARG A 134 -5.92 -15.31 -9.37
N VAL A 135 -5.46 -15.23 -8.13
CA VAL A 135 -6.19 -14.56 -7.06
C VAL A 135 -6.31 -13.04 -7.32
N ILE A 136 -5.20 -12.38 -7.66
CA ILE A 136 -5.13 -10.93 -7.84
C ILE A 136 -5.99 -10.47 -9.02
N TYR A 137 -6.08 -11.29 -10.09
CA TYR A 137 -6.88 -11.00 -11.28
C TYR A 137 -8.30 -11.58 -11.23
N TYR A 138 -8.77 -11.97 -10.04
CA TYR A 138 -10.16 -12.40 -9.79
C TYR A 138 -10.55 -13.69 -10.52
N GLU A 139 -9.60 -14.64 -10.66
CA GLU A 139 -9.85 -15.97 -11.24
C GLU A 139 -10.07 -17.04 -10.16
N MET A 140 -9.57 -16.82 -8.93
CA MET A 140 -9.69 -17.76 -7.81
C MET A 140 -9.90 -17.03 -6.50
N PHE A 141 -10.60 -17.69 -5.58
CA PHE A 141 -10.69 -17.27 -4.19
C PHE A 141 -9.49 -17.75 -3.37
N MET A 142 -9.13 -16.99 -2.37
CA MET A 142 -8.18 -17.38 -1.34
C MET A 142 -8.91 -17.50 -0.01
N VAL A 143 -8.80 -18.66 0.63
CA VAL A 143 -9.37 -18.91 1.96
C VAL A 143 -8.56 -18.15 3.00
N ILE A 144 -9.17 -17.20 3.67
CA ILE A 144 -8.53 -16.39 4.71
C ILE A 144 -8.76 -17.03 6.09
N GLU A 145 -10.02 -17.43 6.36
CA GLU A 145 -10.38 -18.21 7.53
C GLU A 145 -11.19 -19.44 7.09
N PRO A 146 -10.67 -20.64 7.34
CA PRO A 146 -11.30 -21.87 6.87
C PRO A 146 -12.53 -22.26 7.72
N GLY A 147 -12.62 -21.84 8.98
CA GLY A 147 -13.68 -22.30 9.87
C GLY A 147 -13.76 -23.84 9.92
N ASP A 148 -14.99 -24.37 9.86
CA ASP A 148 -15.29 -25.80 9.85
C ASP A 148 -15.30 -26.44 8.43
N SER A 149 -14.82 -25.72 7.40
CA SER A 149 -14.85 -26.20 6.00
C SER A 149 -13.90 -27.37 5.70
N GLY A 150 -12.93 -27.60 6.58
CA GLY A 150 -11.89 -28.63 6.37
C GLY A 150 -10.78 -28.22 5.40
N LEU A 151 -10.81 -26.99 4.88
CA LEU A 151 -9.78 -26.42 4.02
C LEU A 151 -8.61 -25.89 4.84
N GLU A 152 -7.46 -25.68 4.17
CA GLU A 152 -6.30 -25.07 4.81
C GLU A 152 -6.33 -23.54 4.68
N LYS A 153 -5.75 -22.85 5.65
CA LYS A 153 -5.58 -21.39 5.59
C LYS A 153 -4.70 -21.00 4.39
N PHE A 154 -5.18 -20.02 3.61
CA PHE A 154 -4.58 -19.55 2.35
C PHE A 154 -4.63 -20.58 1.21
N GLU A 155 -5.51 -21.56 1.28
CA GLU A 155 -5.82 -22.43 0.17
C GLU A 155 -6.54 -21.65 -0.95
N LEU A 156 -6.36 -22.11 -2.20
CA LEU A 156 -6.98 -21.49 -3.37
C LEU A 156 -8.11 -22.37 -3.85
N ILE A 157 -9.29 -21.79 -3.99
CA ILE A 157 -10.50 -22.49 -4.44
C ILE A 157 -11.07 -21.80 -5.67
N GLU A 158 -11.77 -22.56 -6.50
CA GLU A 158 -12.48 -22.05 -7.66
C GLU A 158 -13.86 -21.48 -7.26
N GLU A 159 -14.49 -20.72 -8.17
CA GLU A 159 -15.76 -20.07 -7.88
C GLU A 159 -16.88 -21.04 -7.53
N ASP A 160 -16.95 -22.18 -8.24
CA ASP A 160 -17.98 -23.21 -8.00
C ASP A 160 -17.85 -23.79 -6.58
N GLU A 161 -16.62 -24.08 -6.15
CA GLU A 161 -16.34 -24.59 -4.79
C GLU A 161 -16.64 -23.54 -3.72
N TYR A 162 -16.34 -22.27 -4.00
CA TYR A 162 -16.68 -21.16 -3.12
C TYR A 162 -18.19 -21.04 -2.92
N LEU A 163 -18.99 -21.14 -4.00
CA LEU A 163 -20.45 -21.05 -3.94
C LEU A 163 -21.08 -22.21 -3.14
N ASP A 164 -20.54 -23.43 -3.31
CA ASP A 164 -20.98 -24.59 -2.54
C ASP A 164 -20.71 -24.41 -1.04
N LEU A 165 -19.55 -23.88 -0.69
CA LEU A 165 -19.18 -23.58 0.70
C LEU A 165 -19.99 -22.42 1.28
N GLU A 166 -20.29 -21.40 0.48
CA GLU A 166 -21.13 -20.28 0.88
C GLU A 166 -22.58 -20.74 1.17
N GLU A 167 -23.12 -21.66 0.34
CA GLU A 167 -24.43 -22.27 0.58
C GLU A 167 -24.44 -23.12 1.85
N GLN A 168 -23.36 -23.86 2.11
CA GLN A 168 -23.25 -24.76 3.25
C GLN A 168 -23.04 -24.03 4.58
N PHE A 169 -22.17 -23.01 4.61
CA PHE A 169 -21.80 -22.28 5.84
C PHE A 169 -22.53 -20.95 6.01
N GLY A 170 -23.31 -20.54 5.02
CA GLY A 170 -24.02 -19.27 4.97
C GLY A 170 -23.13 -18.07 4.66
N TYR A 171 -23.72 -17.05 4.01
CA TYR A 171 -23.07 -15.76 3.80
C TYR A 171 -22.96 -15.04 5.15
N MET A 172 -21.79 -15.13 5.77
CA MET A 172 -21.50 -14.32 6.95
C MET A 172 -20.96 -12.98 6.46
N ALA A 173 -21.78 -11.94 6.55
CA ALA A 173 -21.28 -10.59 6.48
C ALA A 173 -20.26 -10.41 7.62
N VAL A 174 -18.98 -10.31 7.26
CA VAL A 174 -17.89 -10.20 8.24
C VAL A 174 -18.01 -8.87 8.97
N THR A 175 -18.69 -8.86 10.10
CA THR A 175 -18.64 -7.78 11.07
C THR A 175 -17.39 -7.95 11.95
N ASP A 176 -16.93 -6.88 12.59
CA ASP A 176 -15.78 -6.99 13.50
C ASP A 176 -16.06 -7.95 14.69
N GLU A 177 -17.33 -8.15 15.04
CA GLU A 177 -17.78 -9.08 16.09
C GLU A 177 -17.69 -10.56 15.63
N ASP A 178 -17.83 -10.83 14.33
CA ASP A 178 -17.73 -12.19 13.78
C ASP A 178 -16.27 -12.67 13.68
N ARG A 179 -15.30 -11.75 13.69
CA ARG A 179 -13.86 -12.07 13.64
C ARG A 179 -13.36 -12.79 14.90
N ASP A 180 -14.06 -12.66 16.00
CA ASP A 180 -13.77 -13.35 17.27
C ASP A 180 -14.41 -14.75 17.34
N ASN A 181 -15.18 -15.15 16.33
CA ASN A 181 -15.81 -16.46 16.26
C ASN A 181 -14.97 -17.40 15.39
N ASP A 182 -14.30 -18.38 16.01
CA ASP A 182 -13.37 -19.32 15.35
C ASP A 182 -14.01 -20.21 14.27
N ASN A 183 -15.33 -20.19 14.10
CA ASN A 183 -16.09 -21.12 13.25
C ASN A 183 -16.60 -20.51 11.93
N TYR A 184 -16.21 -19.29 11.56
CA TYR A 184 -16.69 -18.69 10.32
C TYR A 184 -15.78 -19.00 9.13
N PHE A 185 -16.41 -19.26 7.98
CA PHE A 185 -15.69 -19.38 6.71
C PHE A 185 -15.59 -18.02 6.03
N TYR A 186 -14.36 -17.63 5.63
CA TYR A 186 -14.13 -16.41 4.88
C TYR A 186 -13.08 -16.62 3.79
N ALA A 187 -13.48 -16.38 2.56
CA ALA A 187 -12.60 -16.35 1.41
C ALA A 187 -12.86 -15.09 0.57
N THR A 188 -11.83 -14.57 -0.07
CA THR A 188 -11.93 -13.35 -0.88
C THR A 188 -10.94 -13.39 -2.04
N MET A 189 -11.08 -12.45 -2.97
CA MET A 189 -10.27 -12.34 -4.18
C MET A 189 -9.54 -10.99 -4.27
N GLY A 190 -8.67 -10.86 -5.26
CA GLY A 190 -8.06 -9.59 -5.62
C GLY A 190 -7.01 -9.08 -4.65
N GLY A 191 -6.85 -7.76 -4.63
CA GLY A 191 -5.94 -7.09 -3.73
C GLY A 191 -6.33 -7.18 -2.26
N GLU A 192 -7.63 -7.33 -1.99
CA GLU A 192 -8.17 -7.49 -0.64
C GLU A 192 -7.71 -8.82 -0.02
N ALA A 193 -7.83 -9.93 -0.75
CA ALA A 193 -7.31 -11.23 -0.33
C ALA A 193 -5.83 -11.15 0.06
N MET A 194 -5.04 -10.48 -0.77
CA MET A 194 -3.62 -10.30 -0.50
C MET A 194 -3.35 -9.43 0.72
N LYS A 195 -4.13 -8.38 0.93
CA LYS A 195 -4.02 -7.50 2.10
C LYS A 195 -4.36 -8.25 3.39
N GLU A 196 -5.47 -8.97 3.40
CA GLU A 196 -5.89 -9.79 4.53
C GLU A 196 -4.88 -10.91 4.84
N MET A 197 -4.44 -11.65 3.85
CA MET A 197 -3.39 -12.67 4.01
C MET A 197 -2.13 -12.07 4.65
N LEU A 198 -1.63 -10.93 4.14
CA LEU A 198 -0.39 -10.34 4.63
C LEU A 198 -0.54 -9.73 6.04
N SER A 199 -1.73 -9.22 6.39
CA SER A 199 -2.01 -8.67 7.72
C SER A 199 -2.06 -9.75 8.79
N ARG A 200 -2.57 -10.95 8.44
CA ARG A 200 -2.73 -12.10 9.34
C ARG A 200 -1.50 -13.00 9.38
N LEU A 201 -0.48 -12.73 8.55
CA LEU A 201 0.73 -13.53 8.51
C LEU A 201 1.61 -13.27 9.73
N ASN A 202 1.82 -14.31 10.57
CA ASN A 202 2.78 -14.22 11.67
C ASN A 202 4.22 -14.37 11.15
N ILE A 203 4.90 -13.24 11.00
CA ILE A 203 6.27 -13.19 10.47
C ILE A 203 7.28 -13.91 11.36
N ILE A 204 7.04 -13.92 12.69
CA ILE A 204 7.96 -14.55 13.64
C ILE A 204 7.87 -16.07 13.54
N ASP A 205 6.66 -16.61 13.49
CA ASP A 205 6.43 -18.05 13.35
C ASP A 205 6.93 -18.55 12.00
N LEU A 206 6.60 -17.85 10.92
CA LEU A 206 7.12 -18.15 9.58
C LEU A 206 8.65 -18.15 9.54
N LYS A 207 9.31 -17.21 10.21
CA LYS A 207 10.76 -17.19 10.33
C LYS A 207 11.28 -18.42 11.05
N ASN A 208 10.68 -18.80 12.19
CA ASN A 208 11.11 -19.94 12.99
C ASN A 208 10.95 -21.25 12.21
N GLU A 209 9.81 -21.44 11.55
CA GLU A 209 9.55 -22.58 10.67
C GLU A 209 10.59 -22.70 9.56
N LEU A 210 10.90 -21.61 8.86
CA LEU A 210 11.92 -21.60 7.81
C LEU A 210 13.33 -21.91 8.37
N VAL A 211 13.66 -21.43 9.56
CA VAL A 211 14.93 -21.75 10.23
C VAL A 211 15.01 -23.24 10.53
N ASP A 212 13.93 -23.84 11.00
CA ASP A 212 13.89 -25.28 11.30
C ASP A 212 13.99 -26.13 10.03
N ILE A 213 13.32 -25.73 8.94
CA ILE A 213 13.49 -26.39 7.63
C ILE A 213 14.95 -26.33 7.16
N VAL A 214 15.62 -25.18 7.33
CA VAL A 214 17.04 -25.04 6.96
C VAL A 214 17.94 -25.96 7.77
N LYS A 215 17.64 -26.17 9.06
CA LYS A 215 18.43 -27.01 9.97
C LYS A 215 18.18 -28.51 9.77
N THR A 216 16.91 -28.90 9.58
CA THR A 216 16.47 -30.30 9.59
C THR A 216 16.41 -30.93 8.22
N SER A 217 16.20 -30.15 7.15
CA SER A 217 16.02 -30.70 5.81
C SER A 217 17.30 -31.33 5.24
N LYS A 218 17.18 -32.57 4.82
CA LYS A 218 18.25 -33.32 4.10
C LYS A 218 18.34 -32.90 2.62
N SER A 219 17.28 -32.34 2.04
CA SER A 219 17.24 -31.90 0.65
C SER A 219 17.97 -30.56 0.47
N LYS A 220 19.02 -30.57 -0.36
CA LYS A 220 19.78 -29.36 -0.71
C LYS A 220 18.89 -28.30 -1.39
N GLN A 221 17.92 -28.73 -2.21
CA GLN A 221 17.00 -27.87 -2.92
C GLN A 221 16.06 -27.18 -1.93
N LYS A 222 15.33 -27.95 -1.08
CA LYS A 222 14.42 -27.40 -0.07
C LYS A 222 15.12 -26.42 0.86
N ARG A 223 16.32 -26.76 1.30
CA ARG A 223 17.14 -25.88 2.14
C ARG A 223 17.52 -24.58 1.42
N GLY A 224 17.88 -24.65 0.12
CA GLY A 224 18.20 -23.48 -0.69
C GLY A 224 17.01 -22.54 -0.90
N GLU A 225 15.83 -23.08 -1.12
CA GLU A 225 14.57 -22.33 -1.23
C GLU A 225 14.18 -21.67 0.09
N ALA A 226 14.25 -22.42 1.19
CA ALA A 226 13.99 -21.90 2.53
C ALA A 226 14.96 -20.75 2.90
N LEU A 227 16.23 -20.83 2.53
CA LEU A 227 17.20 -19.76 2.74
C LEU A 227 16.87 -18.50 1.94
N LYS A 228 16.44 -18.64 0.68
CA LYS A 228 16.01 -17.49 -0.15
C LYS A 228 14.77 -16.83 0.45
N ARG A 229 13.80 -17.64 0.87
CA ARG A 229 12.56 -17.18 1.51
C ARG A 229 12.86 -16.49 2.83
N LEU A 230 13.72 -17.06 3.67
CA LEU A 230 14.13 -16.51 4.96
C LEU A 230 14.75 -15.10 4.83
N LYS A 231 15.54 -14.83 3.79
CA LYS A 231 16.11 -13.50 3.54
C LYS A 231 15.03 -12.43 3.36
N VAL A 232 13.94 -12.77 2.67
CA VAL A 232 12.81 -11.83 2.48
C VAL A 232 12.05 -11.64 3.79
N VAL A 233 11.72 -12.73 4.47
CA VAL A 233 11.01 -12.70 5.75
C VAL A 233 11.76 -11.88 6.81
N GLN A 234 13.08 -12.01 6.88
CA GLN A 234 13.91 -11.24 7.82
C GLN A 234 13.81 -9.72 7.64
N SER A 235 13.47 -9.23 6.45
CA SER A 235 13.30 -7.78 6.22
C SER A 235 12.06 -7.20 6.91
N PHE A 236 11.10 -8.05 7.27
CA PHE A 236 9.86 -7.69 7.96
C PHE A 236 9.90 -7.99 9.47
N VAL A 237 10.89 -8.73 9.94
CA VAL A 237 11.03 -9.00 11.37
C VAL A 237 11.34 -7.69 12.12
N PRO A 238 10.58 -7.36 13.17
CA PRO A 238 10.86 -6.19 14.00
C PRO A 238 12.29 -6.23 14.55
N ASN A 239 13.03 -5.16 14.34
CA ASN A 239 14.38 -5.02 14.88
C ASN A 239 14.38 -3.92 15.94
N PRO A 240 14.69 -4.20 17.22
CA PRO A 240 14.66 -3.22 18.27
C PRO A 240 15.65 -2.05 18.07
N VAL A 241 16.70 -2.26 17.27
CA VAL A 241 17.68 -1.23 16.95
C VAL A 241 17.22 -0.31 15.81
N LYS A 242 16.34 -0.82 14.93
CA LYS A 242 15.78 -0.05 13.81
C LYS A 242 14.36 0.37 14.18
N SER A 243 14.15 1.62 14.48
CA SER A 243 12.83 2.18 14.86
C SER A 243 11.74 2.11 13.77
N ARG A 244 12.01 1.44 12.65
CA ARG A 244 11.07 1.24 11.55
C ARG A 244 10.61 -0.21 11.48
N ILE A 245 9.32 -0.40 11.66
CA ILE A 245 8.63 -1.65 11.41
C ILE A 245 8.13 -1.57 9.97
N ASN A 246 8.58 -2.49 9.11
CA ASN A 246 7.99 -2.70 7.80
C ASN A 246 6.88 -3.75 7.96
N LYS A 247 5.66 -3.39 7.65
CA LYS A 247 4.56 -4.34 7.65
C LYS A 247 4.38 -4.92 6.24
N PRO A 248 4.17 -6.24 6.10
CA PRO A 248 3.98 -6.87 4.78
C PRO A 248 2.77 -6.31 4.03
N GLU A 249 1.69 -5.99 4.74
CA GLU A 249 0.45 -5.42 4.19
C GLU A 249 0.67 -4.11 3.41
N TRP A 250 1.76 -3.37 3.68
CA TRP A 250 2.09 -2.14 2.95
C TRP A 250 2.58 -2.38 1.51
N MET A 251 2.71 -3.64 1.09
CA MET A 251 2.94 -4.00 -0.32
C MET A 251 1.66 -3.98 -1.14
N VAL A 252 0.51 -3.85 -0.49
CA VAL A 252 -0.80 -3.63 -1.10
C VAL A 252 -1.19 -2.17 -0.86
N VAL A 253 -1.47 -1.46 -1.95
CA VAL A 253 -1.81 -0.03 -1.95
C VAL A 253 -3.32 0.10 -1.85
N SER A 254 -3.81 0.96 -0.97
CA SER A 254 -5.24 1.25 -0.75
C SER A 254 -5.55 2.73 -0.85
#